data_7df2728a9837fa7222af41da26bac4bc
#
_entry.id   7df2728a9837fa7222af41da26bac4bc
#
_cell.length_a   1.000
_cell.length_b   1.000
_cell.length_c   1.000
_cell.angle_alpha   90.00
_cell.angle_beta   90.00
_cell.angle_gamma   90.00
#
_symmetry.space_group_name_H-M   'P 1'
#
loop_
_entity.id
_entity.type
_entity.pdbx_description
1 polymer ?
#
loop_
_entity_poly.entity_id
_entity_poly.type
_entity_poly.pdbx_seq_one_letter_code
_entity_poly.pdbx_strand_id
1 'polypeptide(L)'
;ADEDSLHVQMADEAICIGPALATESYLKTTNIIAAAELTDADAIHPGYGFLAENAPFAEICSNCNITFIGPSADCIRRMGDKAIARDTMKAAGVPITPGSEGVLNHVNDAIKLANEMGYPVLLKAVAGGGGKGMRVARSDEELTQGFMAAQAEGKAAFGNPDLFMEKYIESARHVEVQVIGDNFGNVCHVGERDCSIQRRHQKLVEEAPCPTLTDEERNALGDAAVKACLLYTSPSPRDNTT
;
A
#
# COMPACT_ATOMS: atom_id res chain seq x y z
N ALA A 1 28.06 3.24 5.75
CA ALA A 1 27.53 1.90 6.10
C ALA A 1 27.43 1.02 4.87
N ASP A 2 27.10 1.64 3.70
CA ASP A 2 26.78 0.91 2.45
C ASP A 2 27.91 0.94 1.42
N GLU A 3 29.12 1.38 1.81
CA GLU A 3 30.26 1.57 0.92
C GLU A 3 30.61 0.32 0.10
N ASP A 4 30.51 -0.84 0.73
CA ASP A 4 30.79 -2.15 0.10
C ASP A 4 29.54 -2.82 -0.50
N SER A 5 28.40 -2.13 -0.51
CA SER A 5 27.16 -2.69 -1.02
C SER A 5 27.14 -2.76 -2.54
N LEU A 6 26.47 -3.77 -3.09
CA LEU A 6 26.47 -4.06 -4.53
C LEU A 6 25.94 -2.87 -5.35
N HIS A 7 24.90 -2.17 -4.88
CA HIS A 7 24.36 -1.00 -5.58
C HIS A 7 25.35 0.15 -5.67
N VAL A 8 26.20 0.35 -4.65
CA VAL A 8 27.27 1.35 -4.69
C VAL A 8 28.36 0.95 -5.68
N GLN A 9 28.74 -0.34 -5.68
CA GLN A 9 29.78 -0.86 -6.60
C GLN A 9 29.34 -0.85 -8.06
N MET A 10 28.03 -0.97 -8.35
CA MET A 10 27.49 -0.97 -9.70
C MET A 10 27.16 0.41 -10.24
N ALA A 11 27.10 1.43 -9.39
CA ALA A 11 26.82 2.80 -9.80
C ALA A 11 28.06 3.44 -10.46
N ASP A 12 27.84 4.32 -11.43
CA ASP A 12 28.90 5.12 -12.03
C ASP A 12 29.42 6.18 -11.04
N GLU A 13 28.53 6.72 -10.22
CA GLU A 13 28.83 7.67 -9.13
C GLU A 13 28.15 7.26 -7.84
N ALA A 14 28.78 7.52 -6.71
CA ALA A 14 28.24 7.25 -5.39
C ALA A 14 28.44 8.44 -4.44
N ILE A 15 27.36 8.93 -3.88
CA ILE A 15 27.36 10.10 -2.97
C ILE A 15 26.94 9.65 -1.58
N CYS A 16 27.75 10.01 -0.58
CA CYS A 16 27.40 9.80 0.81
C CYS A 16 26.34 10.83 1.24
N ILE A 17 25.13 10.36 1.56
CA ILE A 17 23.99 11.18 1.97
C ILE A 17 23.87 11.34 3.50
N GLY A 18 24.79 10.79 4.28
CA GLY A 18 24.80 10.92 5.74
C GLY A 18 25.32 9.69 6.48
N PRO A 19 25.21 9.68 7.81
CA PRO A 19 25.62 8.54 8.64
C PRO A 19 24.70 7.34 8.48
N ALA A 20 25.04 6.21 9.13
CA ALA A 20 24.29 4.95 9.04
C ALA A 20 22.83 5.04 9.53
N LEU A 21 22.48 6.02 10.37
CA LEU A 21 21.12 6.18 10.87
C LEU A 21 20.19 6.70 9.76
N ALA A 22 19.15 5.94 9.43
CA ALA A 22 18.24 6.25 8.32
C ALA A 22 17.58 7.64 8.42
N THR A 23 17.25 8.11 9.62
CA THR A 23 16.68 9.45 9.85
C THR A 23 17.65 10.60 9.51
N GLU A 24 18.93 10.31 9.43
CA GLU A 24 19.98 11.27 9.10
C GLU A 24 20.54 11.11 7.69
N SER A 25 20.06 10.09 6.95
CA SER A 25 20.48 9.72 5.60
C SER A 25 19.28 9.44 4.69
N TYR A 26 18.82 8.18 4.56
CA TYR A 26 17.77 7.75 3.64
C TYR A 26 16.39 8.39 3.86
N LEU A 27 16.10 8.91 5.05
CA LEU A 27 14.88 9.65 5.37
C LEU A 27 15.07 11.18 5.35
N LYS A 28 16.31 11.65 5.11
CA LYS A 28 16.61 13.07 5.08
C LYS A 28 16.53 13.61 3.64
N THR A 29 15.36 14.06 3.28
CA THR A 29 15.01 14.56 1.94
C THR A 29 16.03 15.57 1.42
N THR A 30 16.47 16.54 2.25
CA THR A 30 17.44 17.58 1.85
C THR A 30 18.76 17.01 1.36
N ASN A 31 19.25 15.94 1.99
CA ASN A 31 20.52 15.34 1.61
C ASN A 31 20.39 14.58 0.28
N ILE A 32 19.24 13.93 0.05
CA ILE A 32 18.96 13.20 -1.20
C ILE A 32 18.82 14.18 -2.36
N ILE A 33 18.06 15.26 -2.18
CA ILE A 33 17.91 16.29 -3.22
C ILE A 33 19.26 16.96 -3.52
N ALA A 34 20.05 17.31 -2.48
CA ALA A 34 21.38 17.88 -2.69
C ALA A 34 22.31 16.92 -3.46
N ALA A 35 22.25 15.62 -3.19
CA ALA A 35 23.02 14.63 -3.94
C ALA A 35 22.58 14.57 -5.41
N ALA A 36 21.27 14.60 -5.68
CA ALA A 36 20.74 14.61 -7.03
C ALA A 36 21.15 15.87 -7.82
N GLU A 37 21.10 17.03 -7.18
CA GLU A 37 21.56 18.30 -7.78
C GLU A 37 23.08 18.30 -8.04
N LEU A 38 23.88 17.75 -7.12
CA LEU A 38 25.34 17.67 -7.28
C LEU A 38 25.79 16.75 -8.42
N THR A 39 24.99 15.73 -8.72
CA THR A 39 25.26 14.76 -9.80
C THR A 39 24.51 15.07 -11.09
N ASP A 40 23.77 16.18 -11.14
CA ASP A 40 22.94 16.57 -12.27
C ASP A 40 21.97 15.47 -12.70
N ALA A 41 21.35 14.83 -11.70
CA ALA A 41 20.46 13.70 -11.92
C ALA A 41 19.07 14.16 -12.41
N ASP A 42 18.61 13.62 -13.53
CA ASP A 42 17.29 13.93 -14.11
C ASP A 42 16.14 13.31 -13.33
N ALA A 43 16.40 12.22 -12.60
CA ALA A 43 15.38 11.44 -11.94
C ALA A 43 15.88 10.75 -10.66
N ILE A 44 14.95 10.47 -9.74
CA ILE A 44 15.19 9.68 -8.53
C ILE A 44 14.28 8.46 -8.55
N HIS A 45 14.87 7.26 -8.49
CA HIS A 45 14.17 6.02 -8.19
C HIS A 45 14.25 5.77 -6.67
N PRO A 46 13.12 5.83 -5.94
CA PRO A 46 13.15 5.77 -4.47
C PRO A 46 13.40 4.35 -3.91
N GLY A 47 13.50 3.34 -4.77
CA GLY A 47 13.52 1.95 -4.35
C GLY A 47 12.18 1.51 -3.75
N TYR A 48 12.23 0.77 -2.64
CA TYR A 48 11.07 0.41 -1.83
C TYR A 48 11.35 0.75 -0.35
N GLY A 49 10.30 1.04 0.41
CA GLY A 49 10.43 1.56 1.78
C GLY A 49 10.91 3.01 1.81
N PHE A 50 11.44 3.47 2.95
CA PHE A 50 11.92 4.83 3.18
C PHE A 50 10.99 5.90 2.59
N LEU A 51 11.40 6.60 1.53
CA LEU A 51 10.66 7.69 0.89
C LEU A 51 9.83 7.26 -0.33
N ALA A 52 9.78 5.97 -0.66
CA ALA A 52 9.04 5.48 -1.82
C ALA A 52 7.53 5.78 -1.75
N GLU A 53 6.96 5.78 -0.53
CA GLU A 53 5.55 6.09 -0.27
C GLU A 53 5.37 7.46 0.41
N ASN A 54 6.32 8.38 0.19
CA ASN A 54 6.30 9.70 0.82
C ASN A 54 5.84 10.76 -0.18
N ALA A 55 4.57 11.17 -0.09
CA ALA A 55 4.00 12.18 -0.98
C ALA A 55 4.72 13.55 -0.93
N PRO A 56 5.09 14.10 0.25
CA PRO A 56 5.90 15.31 0.32
C PRO A 56 7.24 15.21 -0.43
N PHE A 57 7.91 14.04 -0.38
CA PHE A 57 9.15 13.84 -1.12
C PHE A 57 8.93 13.86 -2.64
N ALA A 58 7.88 13.20 -3.13
CA ALA A 58 7.52 13.24 -4.55
C ALA A 58 7.21 14.67 -5.04
N GLU A 59 6.54 15.49 -4.20
CA GLU A 59 6.32 16.91 -4.49
C GLU A 59 7.62 17.71 -4.53
N ILE A 60 8.53 17.48 -3.60
CA ILE A 60 9.83 18.17 -3.57
C ILE A 60 10.64 17.84 -4.82
N CYS A 61 10.69 16.57 -5.24
CA CYS A 61 11.33 16.18 -6.50
C CYS A 61 10.77 16.98 -7.67
N SER A 62 9.44 17.03 -7.80
CA SER A 62 8.77 17.79 -8.87
C SER A 62 9.10 19.28 -8.82
N ASN A 63 9.12 19.89 -7.64
CA ASN A 63 9.45 21.30 -7.46
C ASN A 63 10.93 21.63 -7.77
N CYS A 64 11.80 20.64 -7.67
CA CYS A 64 13.21 20.74 -8.05
C CYS A 64 13.47 20.32 -9.53
N ASN A 65 12.43 20.09 -10.32
CA ASN A 65 12.51 19.57 -11.69
C ASN A 65 13.23 18.21 -11.80
N ILE A 66 13.17 17.41 -10.74
CA ILE A 66 13.70 16.04 -10.70
C ILE A 66 12.51 15.09 -10.89
N THR A 67 12.58 14.18 -11.85
CA THR A 67 11.53 13.19 -12.07
C THR A 67 11.52 12.16 -10.93
N PHE A 68 10.42 12.09 -10.17
CA PHE A 68 10.20 10.99 -9.23
C PHE A 68 9.73 9.75 -10.00
N ILE A 69 10.53 8.68 -10.01
CA ILE A 69 10.17 7.43 -10.68
C ILE A 69 9.22 6.65 -9.76
N GLY A 70 7.94 6.87 -9.93
CA GLY A 70 6.87 6.33 -9.10
C GLY A 70 5.55 7.06 -9.33
N PRO A 71 4.53 6.76 -8.50
CA PRO A 71 3.24 7.43 -8.59
C PRO A 71 3.33 8.90 -8.19
N SER A 72 2.36 9.70 -8.65
CA SER A 72 2.27 11.11 -8.26
C SER A 72 2.04 11.26 -6.74
N ALA A 73 2.38 12.43 -6.21
CA ALA A 73 2.16 12.72 -4.79
C ALA A 73 0.68 12.59 -4.37
N ASP A 74 -0.26 12.97 -5.25
CA ASP A 74 -1.70 12.79 -5.02
C ASP A 74 -2.09 11.31 -4.98
N CYS A 75 -1.57 10.51 -5.90
CA CYS A 75 -1.75 9.06 -5.89
C CYS A 75 -1.25 8.44 -4.59
N ILE A 76 -0.04 8.80 -4.14
CA ILE A 76 0.53 8.29 -2.89
C ILE A 76 -0.37 8.65 -1.70
N ARG A 77 -0.89 9.89 -1.61
CA ARG A 77 -1.81 10.29 -0.54
C ARG A 77 -3.10 9.50 -0.57
N ARG A 78 -3.73 9.37 -1.72
CA ARG A 78 -5.00 8.65 -1.88
C ARG A 78 -4.87 7.17 -1.58
N MET A 79 -3.78 6.54 -2.02
CA MET A 79 -3.50 5.13 -1.73
C MET A 79 -3.05 4.88 -0.29
N GLY A 80 -2.48 5.87 0.37
CA GLY A 80 -2.13 5.82 1.79
C GLY A 80 -3.35 5.83 2.72
N ASP A 81 -4.48 6.36 2.26
CA ASP A 81 -5.76 6.30 2.98
C ASP A 81 -6.53 5.02 2.58
N LYS A 82 -6.68 4.11 3.53
CA LYS A 82 -7.28 2.78 3.29
C LYS A 82 -8.74 2.86 2.83
N ALA A 83 -9.51 3.84 3.31
CA ALA A 83 -10.90 4.00 2.93
C ALA A 83 -11.00 4.54 1.50
N ILE A 84 -10.26 5.62 1.21
CA ILE A 84 -10.21 6.21 -0.13
C ILE A 84 -9.67 5.22 -1.16
N ALA A 85 -8.60 4.49 -0.82
CA ALA A 85 -8.02 3.47 -1.70
C ALA A 85 -9.03 2.38 -2.04
N ARG A 86 -9.76 1.86 -1.02
CA ARG A 86 -10.80 0.84 -1.19
C ARG A 86 -11.92 1.32 -2.10
N ASP A 87 -12.47 2.50 -1.84
CA ASP A 87 -13.58 3.07 -2.63
C ASP A 87 -13.14 3.33 -4.07
N THR A 88 -11.93 3.82 -4.26
CA THR A 88 -11.34 4.06 -5.58
C THR A 88 -11.17 2.74 -6.35
N MET A 89 -10.66 1.69 -5.72
CA MET A 89 -10.50 0.37 -6.34
C MET A 89 -11.86 -0.24 -6.70
N LYS A 90 -12.85 -0.11 -5.80
CA LYS A 90 -14.24 -0.57 -6.05
C LYS A 90 -14.85 0.13 -7.27
N ALA A 91 -14.70 1.44 -7.35
CA ALA A 91 -15.20 2.25 -8.47
C ALA A 91 -14.55 1.86 -9.81
N ALA A 92 -13.32 1.39 -9.79
CA ALA A 92 -12.57 0.91 -10.95
C ALA A 92 -12.92 -0.53 -11.37
N GLY A 93 -13.74 -1.21 -10.61
CA GLY A 93 -14.01 -2.62 -10.84
C GLY A 93 -12.82 -3.54 -10.54
N VAL A 94 -11.87 -3.08 -9.71
CA VAL A 94 -10.81 -3.92 -9.16
C VAL A 94 -11.40 -4.76 -8.03
N PRO A 95 -11.17 -6.07 -8.00
CA PRO A 95 -11.65 -6.93 -6.92
C PRO A 95 -11.12 -6.45 -5.56
N ILE A 96 -12.02 -6.30 -4.59
CA ILE A 96 -11.68 -5.95 -3.22
C ILE A 96 -12.22 -7.01 -2.27
N THR A 97 -11.58 -7.15 -1.10
CA THR A 97 -12.11 -8.02 -0.04
C THR A 97 -13.49 -7.53 0.39
N PRO A 98 -14.54 -8.37 0.42
CA PRO A 98 -15.86 -7.97 0.94
C PRO A 98 -15.74 -7.39 2.36
N GLY A 99 -16.53 -6.37 2.66
CA GLY A 99 -16.47 -5.72 3.97
C GLY A 99 -17.46 -4.57 4.10
N SER A 100 -17.41 -3.87 5.26
CA SER A 100 -18.30 -2.75 5.55
C SER A 100 -18.06 -1.56 4.61
N GLU A 101 -19.15 -0.88 4.25
CA GLU A 101 -19.12 0.42 3.60
C GLU A 101 -18.98 1.50 4.68
N GLY A 102 -17.71 1.82 5.01
CA GLY A 102 -17.43 2.79 6.07
C GLY A 102 -17.42 2.20 7.48
N VAL A 103 -17.57 3.10 8.46
CA VAL A 103 -17.49 2.81 9.89
C VAL A 103 -18.74 2.08 10.38
N LEU A 104 -18.52 1.04 11.19
CA LEU A 104 -19.59 0.33 11.90
C LEU A 104 -19.82 0.96 13.28
N ASN A 105 -20.98 1.58 13.45
CA ASN A 105 -21.34 2.27 14.70
C ASN A 105 -22.00 1.33 15.73
N HIS A 106 -22.69 0.29 15.25
CA HIS A 106 -23.45 -0.62 16.11
C HIS A 106 -23.10 -2.08 15.83
N VAL A 107 -23.02 -2.87 16.88
CA VAL A 107 -22.73 -4.31 16.79
C VAL A 107 -23.79 -5.07 15.98
N ASN A 108 -25.05 -4.63 16.02
CA ASN A 108 -26.12 -5.28 15.26
C ASN A 108 -25.92 -5.14 13.74
N ASP A 109 -25.39 -4.00 13.28
CA ASP A 109 -25.06 -3.80 11.87
C ASP A 109 -23.89 -4.69 11.45
N ALA A 110 -22.92 -4.85 12.35
CA ALA A 110 -21.80 -5.76 12.13
C ALA A 110 -22.27 -7.22 12.02
N ILE A 111 -23.17 -7.68 12.92
CA ILE A 111 -23.73 -9.04 12.89
C ILE A 111 -24.50 -9.28 11.58
N LYS A 112 -25.36 -8.33 11.18
CA LYS A 112 -26.09 -8.44 9.94
C LYS A 112 -25.16 -8.60 8.73
N LEU A 113 -24.17 -7.72 8.61
CA LEU A 113 -23.19 -7.77 7.53
C LEU A 113 -22.35 -9.06 7.57
N ALA A 114 -21.95 -9.53 8.77
CA ALA A 114 -21.19 -10.76 8.92
C ALA A 114 -22.00 -11.99 8.46
N ASN A 115 -23.31 -12.02 8.73
CA ASN A 115 -24.18 -13.08 8.26
C ASN A 115 -24.40 -13.04 6.73
N GLU A 116 -24.41 -11.86 6.13
CA GLU A 116 -24.46 -11.71 4.66
C GLU A 116 -23.16 -12.15 3.97
N MET A 117 -22.00 -11.80 4.54
CA MET A 117 -20.67 -12.18 4.01
C MET A 117 -20.26 -13.62 4.35
N GLY A 118 -20.88 -14.21 5.39
CA GLY A 118 -20.45 -15.45 6.02
C GLY A 118 -19.23 -15.28 6.92
N TYR A 119 -19.16 -16.07 8.00
CA TYR A 119 -17.99 -16.14 8.88
C TYR A 119 -16.84 -16.95 8.25
N PRO A 120 -15.57 -16.75 8.68
CA PRO A 120 -15.10 -15.78 9.66
C PRO A 120 -14.98 -14.36 9.09
N VAL A 121 -15.03 -13.38 9.99
CA VAL A 121 -14.84 -11.96 9.68
C VAL A 121 -13.73 -11.35 10.55
N LEU A 122 -13.15 -10.24 10.08
CA LEU A 122 -12.09 -9.51 10.76
C LEU A 122 -12.56 -8.08 11.07
N LEU A 123 -12.66 -7.76 12.35
CA LEU A 123 -12.84 -6.39 12.83
C LEU A 123 -11.49 -5.68 12.85
N LYS A 124 -11.48 -4.41 12.45
CA LYS A 124 -10.29 -3.54 12.45
C LYS A 124 -10.64 -2.17 12.99
N ALA A 125 -9.79 -1.61 13.86
CA ALA A 125 -9.88 -0.21 14.24
C ALA A 125 -9.44 0.68 13.06
N VAL A 126 -10.21 1.75 12.78
CA VAL A 126 -9.90 2.72 11.71
C VAL A 126 -8.53 3.37 11.96
N ALA A 127 -8.26 3.76 13.19
CA ALA A 127 -7.00 4.38 13.59
C ALA A 127 -5.89 3.36 13.94
N GLY A 128 -6.10 2.05 13.72
CA GLY A 128 -5.18 0.99 14.11
C GLY A 128 -4.04 0.77 13.12
N GLY A 129 -2.92 0.28 13.63
CA GLY A 129 -1.75 -0.14 12.85
C GLY A 129 -0.98 -1.26 13.55
N GLY A 130 -0.18 -2.04 12.78
CA GLY A 130 0.67 -3.09 13.34
C GLY A 130 -0.07 -4.25 14.03
N GLY A 131 -1.34 -4.51 13.63
CA GLY A 131 -2.15 -5.61 14.19
C GLY A 131 -2.88 -5.27 15.49
N LYS A 132 -2.69 -4.09 16.07
CA LYS A 132 -3.47 -3.61 17.23
C LYS A 132 -4.88 -3.21 16.79
N GLY A 133 -5.88 -3.56 17.61
CA GLY A 133 -7.29 -3.31 17.29
C GLY A 133 -7.88 -4.23 16.21
N MET A 134 -7.26 -5.39 15.96
CA MET A 134 -7.75 -6.41 15.04
C MET A 134 -8.30 -7.62 15.80
N ARG A 135 -9.48 -8.09 15.40
CA ARG A 135 -10.17 -9.24 16.02
C ARG A 135 -10.84 -10.09 14.96
N VAL A 136 -10.50 -11.38 14.93
CA VAL A 136 -11.23 -12.36 14.11
C VAL A 136 -12.43 -12.85 14.89
N ALA A 137 -13.59 -12.94 14.27
CA ALA A 137 -14.81 -13.52 14.83
C ALA A 137 -15.33 -14.62 13.89
N ARG A 138 -15.77 -15.73 14.50
CA ARG A 138 -16.30 -16.91 13.80
C ARG A 138 -17.77 -17.17 14.08
N SER A 139 -18.36 -16.36 14.97
CA SER A 139 -19.78 -16.42 15.33
C SER A 139 -20.29 -15.05 15.75
N ASP A 140 -21.61 -14.91 15.89
CA ASP A 140 -22.26 -13.69 16.37
C ASP A 140 -21.80 -13.34 17.81
N GLU A 141 -21.57 -14.36 18.65
CA GLU A 141 -21.12 -14.17 20.02
C GLU A 141 -19.69 -13.63 20.07
N GLU A 142 -18.77 -14.25 19.29
CA GLU A 142 -17.39 -13.79 19.16
C GLU A 142 -17.32 -12.39 18.56
N LEU A 143 -18.18 -12.09 17.58
CA LEU A 143 -18.25 -10.78 16.96
C LEU A 143 -18.70 -9.72 17.96
N THR A 144 -19.73 -10.01 18.77
CA THR A 144 -20.24 -9.09 19.80
C THR A 144 -19.16 -8.75 20.83
N GLN A 145 -18.48 -9.77 21.36
CA GLN A 145 -17.39 -9.57 22.32
C GLN A 145 -16.21 -8.83 21.69
N GLY A 146 -15.82 -9.23 20.48
CA GLY A 146 -14.73 -8.65 19.72
C GLY A 146 -14.98 -7.18 19.39
N PHE A 147 -16.21 -6.81 19.04
CA PHE A 147 -16.62 -5.44 18.71
C PHE A 147 -16.43 -4.51 19.90
N MET A 148 -16.97 -4.85 21.07
CA MET A 148 -16.82 -4.06 22.29
C MET A 148 -15.35 -3.91 22.71
N ALA A 149 -14.60 -5.00 22.65
CA ALA A 149 -13.19 -4.98 23.01
C ALA A 149 -12.34 -4.13 22.03
N ALA A 150 -12.59 -4.24 20.73
CA ALA A 150 -11.89 -3.46 19.73
C ALA A 150 -12.20 -1.96 19.82
N GLN A 151 -13.45 -1.58 20.09
CA GLN A 151 -13.82 -0.18 20.34
C GLN A 151 -13.12 0.40 21.58
N ALA A 152 -13.10 -0.35 22.68
CA ALA A 152 -12.42 0.09 23.91
C ALA A 152 -10.92 0.25 23.70
N GLU A 153 -10.28 -0.70 23.00
CA GLU A 153 -8.86 -0.66 22.66
C GLU A 153 -8.53 0.50 21.71
N GLY A 154 -9.33 0.69 20.66
CA GLY A 154 -9.17 1.79 19.70
C GLY A 154 -9.29 3.16 20.37
N LYS A 155 -10.29 3.33 21.25
CA LYS A 155 -10.47 4.55 22.02
C LYS A 155 -9.31 4.81 22.99
N ALA A 156 -8.82 3.77 23.67
CA ALA A 156 -7.73 3.90 24.64
C ALA A 156 -6.37 4.16 23.98
N ALA A 157 -6.07 3.47 22.86
CA ALA A 157 -4.76 3.53 22.20
C ALA A 157 -4.63 4.69 21.20
N PHE A 158 -5.74 5.07 20.54
CA PHE A 158 -5.73 5.99 19.39
C PHE A 158 -6.72 7.15 19.53
N GLY A 159 -7.53 7.18 20.62
CA GLY A 159 -8.57 8.18 20.81
C GLY A 159 -9.80 8.03 19.89
N ASN A 160 -9.82 6.99 19.03
CA ASN A 160 -10.87 6.72 18.06
C ASN A 160 -11.45 5.32 18.26
N PRO A 161 -12.76 5.16 18.56
CA PRO A 161 -13.43 3.87 18.72
C PRO A 161 -13.94 3.27 17.39
N ASP A 162 -13.75 3.96 16.27
CA ASP A 162 -14.35 3.59 14.99
C ASP A 162 -13.77 2.26 14.49
N LEU A 163 -14.68 1.39 14.05
CA LEU A 163 -14.35 0.07 13.52
C LEU A 163 -14.86 -0.09 12.10
N PHE A 164 -14.17 -0.90 11.33
CA PHE A 164 -14.69 -1.48 10.10
C PHE A 164 -14.50 -2.99 10.12
N MET A 165 -15.16 -3.70 9.22
CA MET A 165 -15.13 -5.15 9.15
C MET A 165 -14.87 -5.61 7.74
N GLU A 166 -14.11 -6.68 7.60
CA GLU A 166 -13.80 -7.33 6.33
C GLU A 166 -13.99 -8.84 6.45
N LYS A 167 -14.24 -9.50 5.33
CA LYS A 167 -14.16 -10.96 5.27
C LYS A 167 -12.75 -11.40 5.68
N TYR A 168 -12.67 -12.31 6.64
CA TYR A 168 -11.38 -12.93 6.98
C TYR A 168 -11.12 -14.11 6.04
N ILE A 169 -9.99 -14.06 5.34
CA ILE A 169 -9.57 -15.11 4.43
C ILE A 169 -8.57 -16.00 5.16
N GLU A 170 -8.98 -17.23 5.43
CA GLU A 170 -8.11 -18.23 6.04
C GLU A 170 -7.13 -18.77 5.00
N SER A 171 -5.90 -19.02 5.41
CA SER A 171 -4.84 -19.54 4.53
C SER A 171 -4.60 -18.72 3.26
N ALA A 172 -4.71 -17.38 3.37
CA ALA A 172 -4.47 -16.47 2.26
C ALA A 172 -3.01 -16.56 1.77
N ARG A 173 -2.83 -16.48 0.45
CA ARG A 173 -1.54 -16.18 -0.14
C ARG A 173 -1.39 -14.69 -0.33
N HIS A 174 -0.16 -14.21 -0.17
CA HIS A 174 0.20 -12.83 -0.47
C HIS A 174 0.89 -12.81 -1.83
N VAL A 175 0.15 -12.40 -2.84
CA VAL A 175 0.66 -12.24 -4.21
C VAL A 175 0.58 -10.77 -4.58
N GLU A 176 1.66 -10.22 -5.10
CA GLU A 176 1.75 -8.83 -5.57
C GLU A 176 2.11 -8.80 -7.05
N VAL A 177 1.64 -7.77 -7.75
CA VAL A 177 1.90 -7.57 -9.17
C VAL A 177 2.73 -6.31 -9.37
N GLN A 178 3.82 -6.44 -10.13
CA GLN A 178 4.63 -5.28 -10.52
C GLN A 178 4.04 -4.61 -11.74
N VAL A 179 3.81 -3.31 -11.64
CA VAL A 179 3.33 -2.49 -12.75
C VAL A 179 4.37 -1.44 -13.15
N ILE A 180 4.37 -1.07 -14.41
CA ILE A 180 5.17 0.02 -14.97
C ILE A 180 4.23 0.88 -15.80
N GLY A 181 4.26 2.19 -15.59
CA GLY A 181 3.51 3.18 -16.38
C GLY A 181 4.43 4.26 -16.90
N ASP A 182 4.12 4.79 -18.09
CA ASP A 182 4.78 5.96 -18.67
C ASP A 182 3.91 7.22 -18.53
N ASN A 183 4.48 8.36 -18.94
CA ASN A 183 3.77 9.65 -18.93
C ASN A 183 2.78 9.82 -20.10
N PHE A 184 2.64 8.82 -20.98
CA PHE A 184 1.76 8.85 -22.16
C PHE A 184 0.47 8.03 -21.94
N GLY A 185 0.29 7.47 -20.76
CA GLY A 185 -0.88 6.67 -20.39
C GLY A 185 -0.75 5.18 -20.73
N ASN A 186 0.44 4.71 -21.10
CA ASN A 186 0.68 3.29 -21.26
C ASN A 186 1.03 2.67 -19.92
N VAL A 187 0.38 1.57 -19.57
CA VAL A 187 0.63 0.78 -18.36
C VAL A 187 0.72 -0.69 -18.73
N CYS A 188 1.70 -1.37 -18.18
CA CYS A 188 1.81 -2.82 -18.28
C CYS A 188 2.16 -3.43 -16.92
N HIS A 189 1.89 -4.72 -16.76
CA HIS A 189 2.44 -5.51 -15.67
C HIS A 189 3.61 -6.36 -16.15
N VAL A 190 4.58 -6.62 -15.27
CA VAL A 190 5.77 -7.43 -15.58
C VAL A 190 5.81 -8.72 -14.75
N GLY A 191 4.64 -9.22 -14.39
CA GLY A 191 4.47 -10.43 -13.60
C GLY A 191 4.22 -10.18 -12.12
N GLU A 192 4.13 -11.27 -11.39
CA GLU A 192 3.80 -11.29 -9.97
C GLU A 192 4.92 -11.92 -9.14
N ARG A 193 4.87 -11.64 -7.83
CA ARG A 193 5.67 -12.27 -6.79
C ARG A 193 4.77 -12.89 -5.74
N ASP A 194 5.06 -14.12 -5.34
CA ASP A 194 4.48 -14.74 -4.13
C ASP A 194 5.33 -14.34 -2.92
N CYS A 195 4.73 -13.61 -2.01
CA CYS A 195 5.34 -13.09 -0.79
C CYS A 195 4.71 -13.71 0.46
N SER A 196 4.16 -14.92 0.36
CA SER A 196 3.43 -15.56 1.45
C SER A 196 4.31 -15.99 2.62
N ILE A 197 5.60 -16.22 2.38
CA ILE A 197 6.55 -16.59 3.43
C ILE A 197 6.98 -15.34 4.20
N GLN A 198 6.32 -15.12 5.33
CA GLN A 198 6.46 -13.92 6.16
C GLN A 198 6.71 -14.27 7.62
N ARG A 199 7.40 -13.39 8.34
CA ARG A 199 7.53 -13.42 9.79
C ARG A 199 7.01 -12.10 10.37
N ARG A 200 5.96 -12.16 11.18
CA ARG A 200 5.33 -10.97 11.79
C ARG A 200 5.01 -9.88 10.75
N HIS A 201 4.43 -10.29 9.61
CA HIS A 201 4.10 -9.43 8.46
C HIS A 201 5.30 -8.84 7.72
N GLN A 202 6.51 -9.36 7.93
CA GLN A 202 7.70 -9.03 7.17
C GLN A 202 7.96 -10.14 6.15
N LYS A 203 8.08 -9.78 4.89
CA LYS A 203 8.44 -10.72 3.82
C LYS A 203 9.85 -11.28 4.05
N LEU A 204 10.01 -12.59 3.95
CA LEU A 204 11.29 -13.28 4.11
C LEU A 204 11.77 -13.90 2.81
N VAL A 205 10.84 -14.46 2.03
CA VAL A 205 11.12 -15.07 0.73
C VAL A 205 10.08 -14.56 -0.25
N GLU A 206 10.54 -14.17 -1.42
CA GLU A 206 9.72 -13.79 -2.55
C GLU A 206 10.08 -14.67 -3.74
N GLU A 207 9.06 -15.26 -4.38
CA GLU A 207 9.21 -16.13 -5.53
C GLU A 207 8.53 -15.51 -6.75
N ALA A 208 9.23 -15.51 -7.89
CA ALA A 208 8.67 -15.06 -9.15
C ALA A 208 9.02 -16.08 -10.26
N PRO A 209 8.03 -16.52 -11.04
CA PRO A 209 6.58 -16.30 -10.89
C PRO A 209 5.99 -17.07 -9.70
N CYS A 210 4.77 -16.70 -9.27
CA CYS A 210 4.05 -17.44 -8.24
C CYS A 210 3.78 -18.87 -8.68
N PRO A 211 4.24 -19.90 -7.92
CA PRO A 211 4.20 -21.29 -8.38
C PRO A 211 2.79 -21.93 -8.36
N THR A 212 1.82 -21.25 -7.76
CA THR A 212 0.47 -21.81 -7.53
C THR A 212 -0.62 -21.17 -8.35
N LEU A 213 -0.33 -20.12 -9.12
CA LEU A 213 -1.30 -19.49 -10.00
C LEU A 213 -1.35 -20.21 -11.34
N THR A 214 -2.57 -20.39 -11.85
CA THR A 214 -2.80 -20.72 -13.26
C THR A 214 -2.53 -19.51 -14.15
N ASP A 215 -2.39 -19.72 -15.45
CA ASP A 215 -2.19 -18.61 -16.38
C ASP A 215 -3.41 -17.68 -16.45
N GLU A 216 -4.61 -18.21 -16.28
CA GLU A 216 -5.85 -17.43 -16.23
C GLU A 216 -5.87 -16.51 -14.99
N GLU A 217 -5.51 -17.04 -13.82
CA GLU A 217 -5.46 -16.28 -12.58
C GLU A 217 -4.37 -15.20 -12.64
N ARG A 218 -3.19 -15.53 -13.20
CA ARG A 218 -2.09 -14.59 -13.42
C ARG A 218 -2.51 -13.42 -14.30
N ASN A 219 -3.16 -13.72 -15.44
CA ASN A 219 -3.65 -12.69 -16.34
C ASN A 219 -4.72 -11.82 -15.68
N ALA A 220 -5.67 -12.43 -14.95
CA ALA A 220 -6.70 -11.68 -14.23
C ALA A 220 -6.13 -10.74 -13.16
N LEU A 221 -5.13 -11.18 -12.43
CA LEU A 221 -4.40 -10.33 -11.46
C LEU A 221 -3.64 -9.20 -12.14
N GLY A 222 -2.95 -9.51 -13.24
CA GLY A 222 -2.24 -8.52 -14.05
C GLY A 222 -3.17 -7.44 -14.60
N ASP A 223 -4.30 -7.83 -15.17
CA ASP A 223 -5.32 -6.91 -15.69
C ASP A 223 -5.91 -6.03 -14.58
N ALA A 224 -6.17 -6.60 -13.41
CA ALA A 224 -6.66 -5.85 -12.24
C ALA A 224 -5.62 -4.82 -11.77
N ALA A 225 -4.33 -5.18 -11.74
CA ALA A 225 -3.25 -4.28 -11.38
C ALA A 225 -3.07 -3.13 -12.39
N VAL A 226 -3.16 -3.42 -13.70
CA VAL A 226 -3.12 -2.40 -14.76
C VAL A 226 -4.30 -1.45 -14.63
N LYS A 227 -5.53 -1.95 -14.41
CA LYS A 227 -6.71 -1.10 -14.16
C LYS A 227 -6.52 -0.18 -12.95
N ALA A 228 -5.99 -0.73 -11.86
CA ALA A 228 -5.68 0.06 -10.65
C ALA A 228 -4.68 1.17 -10.96
N CYS A 229 -3.61 0.88 -11.68
CA CYS A 229 -2.58 1.86 -12.04
C CYS A 229 -3.13 2.98 -12.94
N LEU A 230 -3.92 2.65 -13.96
CA LEU A 230 -4.51 3.61 -14.91
C LEU A 230 -5.40 4.66 -14.24
N LEU A 231 -6.06 4.32 -13.12
CA LEU A 231 -6.87 5.28 -12.38
C LEU A 231 -6.08 6.46 -11.81
N TYR A 232 -4.81 6.26 -11.57
CA TYR A 232 -3.93 7.23 -10.93
C TYR A 232 -2.95 7.89 -11.90
N THR A 233 -2.77 7.30 -13.07
CA THR A 233 -1.89 7.83 -14.12
C THR A 233 -2.66 8.57 -15.21
N SER A 234 -3.97 8.34 -15.37
CA SER A 234 -4.80 9.08 -16.30
C SER A 234 -5.07 10.49 -15.76
N PRO A 235 -4.93 11.54 -16.57
CA PRO A 235 -5.35 12.88 -16.18
C PRO A 235 -6.84 12.86 -15.82
N SER A 236 -7.19 13.51 -14.70
CA SER A 236 -8.59 13.62 -14.29
C SER A 236 -9.41 14.28 -15.40
N PRO A 237 -10.65 13.82 -15.67
CA PRO A 237 -11.54 14.51 -16.61
C PRO A 237 -11.77 16.01 -16.28
N ARG A 238 -11.43 16.45 -15.05
CA ARG A 238 -11.51 17.85 -14.61
C ARG A 238 -10.31 18.68 -15.07
N ASP A 239 -9.18 18.05 -15.44
CA ASP A 239 -7.98 18.76 -15.86
C ASP A 239 -8.00 19.12 -17.35
N ASN A 240 -9.03 18.68 -18.10
CA ASN A 240 -9.24 18.96 -19.52
C ASN A 240 -10.21 20.12 -19.78
N THR A 241 -10.54 20.97 -18.79
CA THR A 241 -11.31 22.19 -18.99
C THR A 241 -10.39 23.40 -18.92
N THR A 242 -9.72 23.69 -20.01
CA THR A 242 -9.27 25.04 -20.38
C THR A 242 -10.11 25.55 -21.55
#